data_352fa7eba7127214575d7a06e73adf7f
#
_entry.id   352fa7eba7127214575d7a06e73adf7f
#
_cell.length_a   1.000
_cell.length_b   1.000
_cell.length_c   1.000
_cell.angle_alpha   90.00
_cell.angle_beta   90.00
_cell.angle_gamma   90.00
#
_symmetry.space_group_name_H-M   'P 1'
#
loop_
_entity.id
_entity.type
_entity.pdbx_description
1 polymer ?
#
loop_
_entity_poly.entity_id
_entity_poly.type
_entity_poly.pdbx_seq_one_letter_code
_entity_poly.pdbx_strand_id
1 'polypeptide(L)'
;MESIFSVLGKNIRFTQKEFNIITELWPTNVTLEKDYDKKRLQSLIFESENKKIVKCLEVEEIFKNFEFTNDHDAMKVALVIFIETVIVGKDKKPKFDMDILGRVDDEEVFKNFDWSTFFYTCLLNSLKTSLQGKKEAYKLKKTKSSKAVTYYNIKDYVLAFQVWAYEILSTASEHTSSILQNVAEGYIRQQKCKSNLSAIV
;
A
#
# COMPACT_ATOMS: atom_id res chain seq x y z
N MET A 1 -12.53 -5.77 -12.37
CA MET A 1 -11.20 -6.21 -12.84
C MET A 1 -10.72 -7.30 -11.90
N GLU A 2 -10.05 -8.35 -12.38
CA GLU A 2 -9.64 -9.49 -11.56
C GLU A 2 -8.21 -9.90 -11.88
N SER A 3 -7.53 -10.52 -10.93
CA SER A 3 -6.23 -11.16 -11.16
C SER A 3 -6.39 -12.68 -11.06
N ILE A 4 -5.88 -13.39 -12.06
CA ILE A 4 -5.90 -14.85 -12.12
C ILE A 4 -4.49 -15.34 -11.83
N PHE A 5 -4.38 -16.26 -10.88
CA PHE A 5 -3.13 -16.90 -10.50
C PHE A 5 -3.22 -18.39 -10.82
N SER A 6 -2.18 -18.94 -11.45
CA SER A 6 -2.10 -20.38 -11.67
C SER A 6 -1.27 -21.01 -10.55
N VAL A 7 -1.89 -21.79 -9.71
CA VAL A 7 -1.26 -22.47 -8.57
C VAL A 7 -1.54 -23.97 -8.67
N LEU A 8 -0.51 -24.78 -8.74
CA LEU A 8 -0.60 -26.24 -8.86
C LEU A 8 -1.52 -26.70 -10.01
N GLY A 9 -1.46 -25.97 -11.15
CA GLY A 9 -2.29 -26.30 -12.32
C GLY A 9 -3.76 -25.86 -12.23
N LYS A 10 -4.15 -25.19 -11.14
CA LYS A 10 -5.49 -24.62 -10.98
C LYS A 10 -5.43 -23.09 -11.10
N ASN A 11 -6.41 -22.52 -11.80
CA ASN A 11 -6.56 -21.06 -11.89
C ASN A 11 -7.39 -20.58 -10.72
N ILE A 12 -6.79 -19.75 -9.89
CA ILE A 12 -7.41 -19.14 -8.71
C ILE A 12 -7.59 -17.65 -8.98
N ARG A 13 -8.70 -17.09 -8.56
CA ARG A 13 -9.04 -15.69 -8.80
C ARG A 13 -9.02 -14.91 -7.50
N PHE A 14 -8.34 -13.76 -7.52
CA PHE A 14 -8.44 -12.75 -6.49
C PHE A 14 -9.27 -11.59 -7.05
N THR A 15 -10.46 -11.42 -6.53
CA THR A 15 -11.42 -10.41 -6.99
C THR A 15 -11.64 -9.36 -5.90
N GLN A 16 -12.34 -8.27 -6.26
CA GLN A 16 -12.71 -7.25 -5.29
C GLN A 16 -13.61 -7.82 -4.16
N LYS A 17 -14.35 -8.90 -4.43
CA LYS A 17 -15.17 -9.55 -3.40
C LYS A 17 -14.33 -10.14 -2.28
N GLU A 18 -13.27 -10.88 -2.60
CA GLU A 18 -12.34 -11.44 -1.60
C GLU A 18 -11.63 -10.30 -0.86
N PHE A 19 -11.20 -9.27 -1.58
CA PHE A 19 -10.61 -8.09 -0.98
C PHE A 19 -11.55 -7.43 0.05
N ASN A 20 -12.81 -7.21 -0.32
CA ASN A 20 -13.81 -6.59 0.55
C ASN A 20 -14.09 -7.42 1.81
N ILE A 21 -14.18 -8.76 1.66
CA ILE A 21 -14.40 -9.66 2.79
C ILE A 21 -13.23 -9.58 3.78
N ILE A 22 -11.99 -9.53 3.29
CA ILE A 22 -10.80 -9.53 4.14
C ILE A 22 -10.57 -8.17 4.83
N THR A 23 -10.85 -7.09 4.11
CA THR A 23 -10.58 -5.73 4.60
C THR A 23 -11.75 -5.09 5.30
N GLU A 24 -12.96 -5.68 5.16
CA GLU A 24 -14.25 -5.09 5.57
C GLU A 24 -14.55 -3.73 4.90
N LEU A 25 -13.80 -3.38 3.85
CA LEU A 25 -14.07 -2.20 3.04
C LEU A 25 -15.05 -2.56 1.93
N TRP A 26 -16.16 -1.86 1.88
CA TRP A 26 -17.20 -2.08 0.86
C TRP A 26 -17.30 -0.89 -0.08
N PRO A 27 -17.57 -1.12 -1.39
CA PRO A 27 -17.79 -0.03 -2.34
C PRO A 27 -18.95 0.86 -1.89
N THR A 28 -18.78 2.15 -2.06
CA THR A 28 -19.87 3.10 -1.87
C THR A 28 -20.49 3.45 -3.21
N ASN A 29 -21.82 3.61 -3.22
CA ASN A 29 -22.57 4.08 -4.41
C ASN A 29 -22.84 5.60 -4.33
N VAL A 30 -22.17 6.29 -3.42
CA VAL A 30 -22.37 7.72 -3.23
C VAL A 30 -21.51 8.48 -4.22
N THR A 31 -22.13 9.14 -5.16
CA THR A 31 -21.47 10.15 -6.01
C THR A 31 -21.39 11.45 -5.23
N LEU A 32 -20.19 11.79 -4.79
CA LEU A 32 -19.96 13.10 -4.17
C LEU A 32 -19.80 14.13 -5.29
N GLU A 33 -20.85 14.90 -5.54
CA GLU A 33 -20.81 16.09 -6.43
C GLU A 33 -20.31 17.33 -5.70
N LYS A 34 -20.00 17.23 -4.41
CA LYS A 34 -19.57 18.35 -3.59
C LYS A 34 -18.16 18.81 -3.95
N ASP A 35 -18.04 20.06 -4.29
CA ASP A 35 -16.73 20.72 -4.37
C ASP A 35 -16.20 20.95 -2.95
N TYR A 36 -15.04 20.36 -2.64
CA TYR A 36 -14.39 20.47 -1.34
C TYR A 36 -13.00 21.08 -1.48
N ASP A 37 -12.57 21.82 -0.46
CA ASP A 37 -11.25 22.44 -0.45
C ASP A 37 -10.14 21.40 -0.27
N LYS A 38 -9.58 20.95 -1.38
CA LYS A 38 -8.48 19.97 -1.41
C LYS A 38 -7.16 20.52 -0.87
N LYS A 39 -7.07 21.82 -0.59
CA LYS A 39 -5.81 22.50 -0.30
C LYS A 39 -5.69 23.03 1.13
N ARG A 40 -6.76 23.01 1.92
CA ARG A 40 -6.76 23.60 3.26
C ARG A 40 -5.64 23.03 4.14
N LEU A 41 -5.61 21.71 4.36
CA LEU A 41 -4.55 21.04 5.12
C LEU A 41 -3.19 21.16 4.44
N GLN A 42 -3.15 21.13 3.11
CA GLN A 42 -1.92 21.35 2.37
C GLN A 42 -1.33 22.73 2.67
N SER A 43 -2.16 23.78 2.61
CA SER A 43 -1.74 25.15 2.90
C SER A 43 -1.33 25.33 4.36
N LEU A 44 -2.01 24.64 5.28
CA LEU A 44 -1.68 24.65 6.71
C LEU A 44 -0.28 24.07 6.98
N ILE A 45 0.04 22.92 6.38
CA ILE A 45 1.26 22.18 6.69
C ILE A 45 2.47 22.73 5.93
N PHE A 46 2.28 23.19 4.68
CA PHE A 46 3.39 23.55 3.78
C PHE A 46 3.59 25.06 3.61
N GLU A 47 2.98 25.88 4.47
CA GLU A 47 3.16 27.33 4.52
C GLU A 47 3.46 27.97 3.15
N SER A 48 2.45 28.04 2.28
CA SER A 48 2.51 28.73 0.96
C SER A 48 3.63 28.32 -0.02
N GLU A 49 4.46 27.33 0.28
CA GLU A 49 5.38 26.84 -0.74
C GLU A 49 4.62 26.06 -1.80
N ASN A 50 4.63 26.55 -3.04
CA ASN A 50 4.13 25.85 -4.23
C ASN A 50 4.99 24.58 -4.54
N LYS A 51 5.27 23.76 -3.53
CA LYS A 51 5.96 22.47 -3.72
C LYS A 51 5.04 21.53 -4.47
N LYS A 52 5.26 21.41 -5.76
CA LYS A 52 4.53 20.46 -6.63
C LYS A 52 4.74 19.00 -6.25
N ILE A 53 5.81 18.68 -5.53
CA ILE A 53 6.19 17.31 -5.18
C ILE A 53 6.73 17.32 -3.75
N VAL A 54 6.04 16.65 -2.84
CA VAL A 54 6.45 16.43 -1.45
C VAL A 54 6.65 14.93 -1.27
N LYS A 55 7.69 14.53 -0.54
CA LYS A 55 7.98 13.11 -0.25
C LYS A 55 7.33 12.71 1.07
N CYS A 56 7.01 11.42 1.22
CA CYS A 56 6.45 10.91 2.47
C CYS A 56 7.34 11.23 3.69
N LEU A 57 8.66 11.15 3.54
CA LEU A 57 9.60 11.52 4.61
C LEU A 57 9.47 12.97 5.06
N GLU A 58 9.30 13.90 4.11
CA GLU A 58 9.15 15.34 4.43
C GLU A 58 7.87 15.59 5.21
N VAL A 59 6.78 14.88 4.89
CA VAL A 59 5.52 14.99 5.64
C VAL A 59 5.65 14.43 7.06
N GLU A 60 6.38 13.30 7.22
CA GLU A 60 6.65 12.74 8.55
C GLU A 60 7.49 13.70 9.41
N GLU A 61 8.50 14.35 8.82
CA GLU A 61 9.33 15.33 9.53
C GLU A 61 8.55 16.59 9.91
N ILE A 62 7.72 17.09 8.97
CA ILE A 62 6.83 18.22 9.26
C ILE A 62 5.88 17.84 10.39
N PHE A 63 5.22 16.70 10.33
CA PHE A 63 4.28 16.26 11.37
C PHE A 63 4.91 16.23 12.77
N LYS A 64 6.17 15.80 12.88
CA LYS A 64 6.89 15.74 14.16
C LYS A 64 7.22 17.11 14.75
N ASN A 65 7.42 18.10 13.90
CA ASN A 65 7.93 19.42 14.29
C ASN A 65 6.87 20.53 14.22
N PHE A 66 5.69 20.25 13.63
CA PHE A 66 4.63 21.24 13.44
C PHE A 66 3.77 21.34 14.70
N GLU A 67 3.59 22.54 15.20
CA GLU A 67 2.69 22.83 16.31
C GLU A 67 1.27 23.03 15.79
N PHE A 68 0.46 21.98 15.89
CA PHE A 68 -0.94 22.06 15.49
C PHE A 68 -1.76 22.90 16.46
N THR A 69 -2.55 23.81 15.94
CA THR A 69 -3.45 24.65 16.74
C THR A 69 -4.66 23.89 17.28
N ASN A 70 -4.98 22.74 16.67
CA ASN A 70 -6.03 21.85 17.14
C ASN A 70 -5.68 20.37 16.85
N ASP A 71 -6.16 19.50 17.72
CA ASP A 71 -5.92 18.06 17.65
C ASP A 71 -6.57 17.40 16.42
N HIS A 72 -7.63 18.00 15.88
CA HIS A 72 -8.35 17.47 14.72
C HIS A 72 -7.48 17.49 13.46
N ASP A 73 -6.76 18.57 13.23
CA ASP A 73 -5.84 18.67 12.09
C ASP A 73 -4.63 17.74 12.26
N ALA A 74 -4.10 17.65 13.48
CA ALA A 74 -3.05 16.70 13.81
C ALA A 74 -3.49 15.27 13.50
N MET A 75 -4.70 14.89 13.93
CA MET A 75 -5.26 13.56 13.72
C MET A 75 -5.48 13.25 12.24
N LYS A 76 -5.98 14.22 11.45
CA LYS A 76 -6.15 14.08 10.00
C LYS A 76 -4.82 13.84 9.30
N VAL A 77 -3.79 14.59 9.63
CA VAL A 77 -2.44 14.43 9.04
C VAL A 77 -1.84 13.08 9.43
N ALA A 78 -1.96 12.68 10.70
CA ALA A 78 -1.52 11.36 11.16
C ALA A 78 -2.23 10.23 10.41
N LEU A 79 -3.55 10.35 10.17
CA LEU A 79 -4.32 9.39 9.40
C LEU A 79 -3.83 9.27 7.95
N VAL A 80 -3.52 10.38 7.29
CA VAL A 80 -2.96 10.34 5.93
C VAL A 80 -1.59 9.69 5.91
N ILE A 81 -0.71 10.01 6.86
CA ILE A 81 0.59 9.34 7.00
C ILE A 81 0.40 7.84 7.19
N PHE A 82 -0.54 7.42 8.04
CA PHE A 82 -0.86 6.01 8.26
C PHE A 82 -1.35 5.34 6.97
N ILE A 83 -2.27 5.96 6.24
CA ILE A 83 -2.75 5.43 4.95
C ILE A 83 -1.58 5.25 3.98
N GLU A 84 -0.73 6.25 3.82
CA GLU A 84 0.38 6.25 2.86
C GLU A 84 1.49 5.24 3.23
N THR A 85 1.84 5.17 4.51
CA THR A 85 2.99 4.37 4.96
C THR A 85 2.63 2.95 5.35
N VAL A 86 1.45 2.73 5.94
CA VAL A 86 1.03 1.42 6.44
C VAL A 86 0.11 0.73 5.43
N ILE A 87 -0.99 1.40 5.02
CA ILE A 87 -1.96 0.79 4.12
C ILE A 87 -1.39 0.64 2.71
N VAL A 88 -0.93 1.73 2.12
CA VAL A 88 -0.34 1.73 0.77
C VAL A 88 1.08 1.17 0.79
N GLY A 89 1.76 1.25 1.93
CA GLY A 89 3.11 0.71 2.08
C GLY A 89 4.17 1.49 1.31
N LYS A 90 3.99 2.79 1.13
CA LYS A 90 4.98 3.65 0.49
C LYS A 90 6.25 3.73 1.33
N ASP A 91 7.38 3.62 0.67
CA ASP A 91 8.67 3.94 1.27
C ASP A 91 8.81 5.45 1.51
N LYS A 92 9.83 5.87 2.25
CA LYS A 92 10.08 7.29 2.58
C LYS A 92 10.35 8.20 1.37
N LYS A 93 10.82 7.63 0.24
CA LYS A 93 11.20 8.38 -0.97
C LYS A 93 10.06 8.71 -1.95
N PRO A 94 8.98 7.90 -2.07
CA PRO A 94 7.89 8.19 -3.00
C PRO A 94 7.18 9.51 -2.71
N LYS A 95 6.56 10.01 -3.76
CA LYS A 95 5.69 11.18 -3.70
C LYS A 95 4.50 10.91 -2.77
N PHE A 96 4.25 11.85 -1.87
CA PHE A 96 3.07 11.88 -1.02
C PHE A 96 1.82 12.21 -1.86
N ASP A 97 0.70 11.56 -1.59
CA ASP A 97 -0.54 11.76 -2.33
C ASP A 97 -1.38 12.90 -1.71
N MET A 98 -1.33 14.06 -2.34
CA MET A 98 -2.08 15.23 -1.89
C MET A 98 -3.60 15.07 -2.06
N ASP A 99 -4.05 14.20 -2.96
CA ASP A 99 -5.48 13.93 -3.11
C ASP A 99 -6.02 13.15 -1.91
N ILE A 100 -5.23 12.25 -1.32
CA ILE A 100 -5.60 11.58 -0.07
C ILE A 100 -5.70 12.60 1.07
N LEU A 101 -4.74 13.52 1.17
CA LEU A 101 -4.77 14.60 2.17
C LEU A 101 -6.05 15.43 2.07
N GLY A 102 -6.43 15.84 0.85
CA GLY A 102 -7.66 16.61 0.64
C GLY A 102 -8.94 15.83 0.97
N ARG A 103 -8.96 14.50 0.68
CA ARG A 103 -10.12 13.65 1.03
C ARG A 103 -10.27 13.44 2.53
N VAL A 104 -9.17 13.32 3.25
CA VAL A 104 -9.19 13.16 4.72
C VAL A 104 -9.57 14.45 5.42
N ASP A 105 -9.31 15.61 4.81
CA ASP A 105 -9.64 16.90 5.39
C ASP A 105 -11.16 17.11 5.50
N ASP A 106 -11.94 16.69 4.51
CA ASP A 106 -13.40 16.74 4.57
C ASP A 106 -13.97 15.42 5.06
N GLU A 107 -14.59 15.42 6.25
CA GLU A 107 -15.12 14.23 6.90
C GLU A 107 -16.21 13.54 6.07
N GLU A 108 -17.05 14.31 5.39
CA GLU A 108 -18.12 13.77 4.53
C GLU A 108 -17.52 13.10 3.29
N VAL A 109 -16.51 13.73 2.68
CA VAL A 109 -15.77 13.17 1.56
C VAL A 109 -15.05 11.88 2.00
N PHE A 110 -14.38 11.92 3.16
CA PHE A 110 -13.66 10.75 3.69
C PHE A 110 -14.58 9.54 3.91
N LYS A 111 -15.74 9.77 4.55
CA LYS A 111 -16.71 8.71 4.86
C LYS A 111 -17.37 8.10 3.61
N ASN A 112 -17.62 8.93 2.60
CA ASN A 112 -18.34 8.51 1.41
C ASN A 112 -17.43 8.11 0.24
N PHE A 113 -16.11 8.29 0.36
CA PHE A 113 -15.17 7.89 -0.68
C PHE A 113 -15.08 6.37 -0.80
N ASP A 114 -15.07 5.85 -2.02
CA ASP A 114 -14.94 4.41 -2.28
C ASP A 114 -13.49 3.92 -2.07
N TRP A 115 -13.12 3.79 -0.78
CA TRP A 115 -11.83 3.26 -0.37
C TRP A 115 -11.60 1.82 -0.82
N SER A 116 -12.68 1.03 -0.92
CA SER A 116 -12.60 -0.34 -1.40
C SER A 116 -12.05 -0.41 -2.82
N THR A 117 -12.72 0.26 -3.76
CA THR A 117 -12.29 0.27 -5.16
C THR A 117 -10.92 0.94 -5.33
N PHE A 118 -10.66 2.00 -4.58
CA PHE A 118 -9.37 2.69 -4.61
C PHE A 118 -8.22 1.74 -4.24
N PHE A 119 -8.24 1.15 -3.05
CA PHE A 119 -7.14 0.29 -2.59
C PHE A 119 -7.05 -1.02 -3.37
N TYR A 120 -8.19 -1.61 -3.75
CA TYR A 120 -8.19 -2.79 -4.60
C TYR A 120 -7.52 -2.53 -5.95
N THR A 121 -7.82 -1.39 -6.58
CA THR A 121 -7.21 -1.00 -7.86
C THR A 121 -5.71 -0.78 -7.72
N CYS A 122 -5.26 -0.10 -6.66
CA CYS A 122 -3.84 0.09 -6.35
C CYS A 122 -3.13 -1.25 -6.18
N LEU A 123 -3.69 -2.16 -5.37
CA LEU A 123 -3.14 -3.50 -5.17
C LEU A 123 -3.05 -4.30 -6.47
N LEU A 124 -4.10 -4.30 -7.30
CA LEU A 124 -4.07 -5.00 -8.58
C LEU A 124 -2.99 -4.46 -9.53
N ASN A 125 -2.82 -3.15 -9.59
CA ASN A 125 -1.79 -2.53 -10.40
C ASN A 125 -0.40 -2.91 -9.89
N SER A 126 -0.21 -2.92 -8.57
CA SER A 126 1.03 -3.35 -7.94
C SER A 126 1.34 -4.83 -8.24
N LEU A 127 0.37 -5.72 -8.13
CA LEU A 127 0.51 -7.13 -8.48
C LEU A 127 0.88 -7.34 -9.95
N LYS A 128 0.22 -6.65 -10.88
CA LYS A 128 0.49 -6.74 -12.33
C LYS A 128 1.87 -6.23 -12.70
N THR A 129 2.32 -5.17 -12.07
CA THR A 129 3.61 -4.52 -12.39
C THR A 129 4.79 -5.14 -11.66
N SER A 130 4.57 -5.81 -10.54
CA SER A 130 5.64 -6.39 -9.70
C SER A 130 6.52 -7.39 -10.46
N LEU A 131 5.96 -8.12 -11.41
CA LEU A 131 6.66 -9.13 -12.21
C LEU A 131 7.22 -8.60 -13.54
N GLN A 132 6.90 -7.36 -13.93
CA GLN A 132 7.39 -6.78 -15.18
C GLN A 132 8.92 -6.65 -15.16
N GLY A 133 9.57 -7.10 -16.22
CA GLY A 133 11.04 -7.09 -16.36
C GLY A 133 11.80 -8.04 -15.41
N LYS A 134 11.12 -8.73 -14.49
CA LYS A 134 11.79 -9.61 -13.51
C LYS A 134 12.25 -10.92 -14.13
N LYS A 135 11.55 -11.42 -15.14
CA LYS A 135 11.93 -12.64 -15.86
C LYS A 135 13.27 -12.47 -16.57
N GLU A 136 13.46 -11.36 -17.26
CA GLU A 136 14.69 -10.99 -17.94
C GLU A 136 15.83 -10.76 -16.94
N ALA A 137 15.57 -10.00 -15.89
CA ALA A 137 16.52 -9.77 -14.81
C ALA A 137 16.96 -11.07 -14.12
N TYR A 138 16.03 -12.01 -13.91
CA TYR A 138 16.34 -13.34 -13.36
C TYR A 138 17.22 -14.15 -14.31
N LYS A 139 16.88 -14.20 -15.61
CA LYS A 139 17.69 -14.89 -16.62
C LYS A 139 19.12 -14.35 -16.64
N LEU A 140 19.28 -13.01 -16.68
CA LEU A 140 20.59 -12.36 -16.64
C LEU A 140 21.40 -12.66 -15.37
N LYS A 141 20.73 -12.75 -14.22
CA LYS A 141 21.41 -13.12 -12.96
C LYS A 141 21.78 -14.59 -12.96
N LYS A 142 20.91 -15.46 -13.47
CA LYS A 142 21.13 -16.90 -13.52
C LYS A 142 22.34 -17.29 -14.39
N THR A 143 22.63 -16.53 -15.45
CA THR A 143 23.84 -16.73 -16.27
C THR A 143 25.12 -16.40 -15.50
N LYS A 144 25.04 -15.55 -14.48
CA LYS A 144 26.21 -15.11 -13.67
C LYS A 144 26.37 -15.89 -12.37
N SER A 145 25.32 -16.53 -11.85
CA SER A 145 25.33 -17.26 -10.60
C SER A 145 24.22 -18.31 -10.54
N SER A 146 24.57 -19.53 -10.14
CA SER A 146 23.61 -20.61 -9.92
C SER A 146 22.64 -20.33 -8.75
N LYS A 147 23.02 -19.45 -7.81
CA LYS A 147 22.24 -19.00 -6.64
C LYS A 147 21.49 -17.67 -6.90
N ALA A 148 21.18 -17.37 -8.16
CA ALA A 148 20.51 -16.12 -8.49
C ALA A 148 19.11 -16.05 -7.89
N VAL A 149 18.85 -15.01 -7.11
CA VAL A 149 17.53 -14.66 -6.55
C VAL A 149 17.08 -13.34 -7.14
N THR A 150 15.82 -13.27 -7.53
CA THR A 150 15.21 -12.01 -7.97
C THR A 150 14.10 -11.64 -7.00
N TYR A 151 14.23 -10.46 -6.43
CA TYR A 151 13.23 -9.92 -5.52
C TYR A 151 12.20 -9.11 -6.30
N TYR A 152 10.96 -9.19 -5.88
CA TYR A 152 9.87 -8.34 -6.32
C TYR A 152 9.25 -7.68 -5.10
N ASN A 153 8.68 -6.50 -5.29
CA ASN A 153 8.02 -5.76 -4.23
C ASN A 153 6.56 -5.54 -4.63
N ILE A 154 5.65 -6.03 -3.80
CA ILE A 154 4.23 -5.77 -3.91
C ILE A 154 3.93 -4.68 -2.89
N LYS A 155 3.18 -3.67 -3.30
CA LYS A 155 2.74 -2.53 -2.49
C LYS A 155 1.21 -2.49 -2.50
N ASP A 156 0.66 -1.51 -1.84
CA ASP A 156 -0.77 -1.21 -1.87
C ASP A 156 -1.64 -2.32 -1.25
N TYR A 157 -1.85 -2.24 0.06
CA TYR A 157 -2.70 -3.15 0.84
C TYR A 157 -2.32 -4.64 0.70
N VAL A 158 -1.03 -4.92 0.66
CA VAL A 158 -0.47 -6.27 0.43
C VAL A 158 -1.01 -7.30 1.44
N LEU A 159 -1.34 -6.86 2.66
CA LEU A 159 -1.86 -7.74 3.70
C LEU A 159 -3.14 -8.47 3.26
N ALA A 160 -4.04 -7.79 2.57
CA ALA A 160 -5.27 -8.42 2.06
C ALA A 160 -4.97 -9.56 1.06
N PHE A 161 -4.01 -9.32 0.16
CA PHE A 161 -3.58 -10.37 -0.76
C PHE A 161 -2.87 -11.52 -0.05
N GLN A 162 -2.08 -11.23 0.98
CA GLN A 162 -1.40 -12.27 1.78
C GLN A 162 -2.40 -13.15 2.52
N VAL A 163 -3.38 -12.55 3.21
CA VAL A 163 -4.43 -13.31 3.91
C VAL A 163 -5.17 -14.22 2.94
N TRP A 164 -5.61 -13.68 1.79
CA TRP A 164 -6.24 -14.48 0.76
C TRP A 164 -5.35 -15.64 0.28
N ALA A 165 -4.06 -15.37 0.02
CA ALA A 165 -3.13 -16.37 -0.43
C ALA A 165 -2.93 -17.47 0.62
N TYR A 166 -2.85 -17.14 1.91
CA TYR A 166 -2.77 -18.09 3.00
C TYR A 166 -4.02 -18.98 3.09
N GLU A 167 -5.20 -18.40 3.02
CA GLU A 167 -6.46 -19.15 3.07
C GLU A 167 -6.58 -20.15 1.91
N ILE A 168 -6.27 -19.73 0.70
CA ILE A 168 -6.34 -20.57 -0.49
C ILE A 168 -5.26 -21.67 -0.46
N LEU A 169 -4.06 -21.36 -0.02
CA LEU A 169 -2.91 -22.25 -0.11
C LEU A 169 -2.78 -23.16 1.12
N SER A 170 -3.37 -22.81 2.25
CA SER A 170 -3.47 -23.70 3.41
C SER A 170 -4.32 -24.94 3.10
N THR A 171 -5.23 -24.84 2.13
CA THR A 171 -6.01 -25.98 1.62
C THR A 171 -5.28 -26.82 0.59
N ALA A 172 -4.12 -26.36 0.08
CA ALA A 172 -3.31 -27.05 -0.91
C ALA A 172 -2.06 -27.62 -0.24
N SER A 173 -2.06 -28.93 -0.02
CA SER A 173 -1.01 -29.82 0.52
C SER A 173 0.30 -29.23 1.10
N GLU A 174 0.93 -29.92 2.05
CA GLU A 174 2.15 -29.55 2.82
C GLU A 174 3.34 -29.00 2.00
N HIS A 175 3.42 -29.31 0.71
CA HIS A 175 4.47 -28.80 -0.18
C HIS A 175 4.32 -27.32 -0.51
N THR A 176 3.12 -26.77 -0.39
CA THR A 176 2.82 -25.36 -0.66
C THR A 176 3.06 -24.48 0.57
N SER A 177 2.98 -25.06 1.77
CA SER A 177 3.26 -24.35 3.02
C SER A 177 4.71 -23.85 3.09
N SER A 178 5.66 -24.59 2.53
CA SER A 178 7.08 -24.18 2.48
C SER A 178 7.34 -22.97 1.57
N ILE A 179 6.61 -22.86 0.47
CA ILE A 179 6.71 -21.70 -0.45
C ILE A 179 6.10 -20.46 0.19
N LEU A 180 4.98 -20.62 0.87
CA LEU A 180 4.31 -19.54 1.59
C LEU A 180 5.12 -19.06 2.79
N GLN A 181 5.71 -19.99 3.54
CA GLN A 181 6.57 -19.66 4.66
C GLN A 181 7.78 -18.85 4.19
N ASN A 182 8.37 -19.17 3.05
CA ASN A 182 9.46 -18.40 2.45
C ASN A 182 9.02 -16.98 2.00
N VAL A 183 7.80 -16.84 1.48
CA VAL A 183 7.24 -15.51 1.10
C VAL A 183 6.95 -14.68 2.33
N ALA A 184 6.33 -15.26 3.36
CA ALA A 184 6.03 -14.60 4.62
C ALA A 184 7.30 -14.24 5.39
N GLU A 185 8.29 -15.14 5.47
CA GLU A 185 9.58 -14.87 6.10
C GLU A 185 10.36 -13.77 5.37
N GLY A 186 10.30 -13.74 4.04
CA GLY A 186 10.86 -12.66 3.24
C GLY A 186 10.27 -11.30 3.61
N TYR A 187 8.94 -11.23 3.80
CA TYR A 187 8.26 -10.01 4.22
C TYR A 187 8.57 -9.61 5.67
N ILE A 188 8.57 -10.58 6.60
CA ILE A 188 8.91 -10.34 8.01
C ILE A 188 10.37 -9.87 8.15
N ARG A 189 11.31 -10.42 7.38
CA ARG A 189 12.70 -9.93 7.35
C ARG A 189 12.79 -8.50 6.84
N GLN A 190 11.99 -8.15 5.83
CA GLN A 190 11.95 -6.78 5.28
C GLN A 190 11.37 -5.78 6.28
N GLN A 191 10.35 -6.18 7.05
CA GLN A 191 9.78 -5.37 8.15
C GLN A 191 10.77 -5.23 9.32
N LYS A 192 11.46 -6.30 9.72
CA LYS A 192 12.50 -6.25 10.76
C LYS A 192 13.70 -5.39 10.37
N CYS A 193 14.11 -5.39 9.10
CA CYS A 193 15.12 -4.44 8.62
C CYS A 193 14.65 -2.98 8.72
N LYS A 194 13.37 -2.72 8.45
CA LYS A 194 12.80 -1.37 8.60
C LYS A 194 12.71 -0.94 10.08
N SER A 195 12.31 -1.83 10.99
CA SER A 195 12.22 -1.53 12.42
C SER A 195 13.59 -1.36 13.08
N ASN A 196 14.61 -2.11 12.67
CA ASN A 196 15.97 -1.94 13.20
C ASN A 196 16.65 -0.65 12.71
N LEU A 197 16.27 -0.12 11.54
CA LEU A 197 16.73 1.19 11.06
C LEU A 197 16.06 2.36 11.80
N SER A 198 14.86 2.19 12.33
CA SER A 198 14.18 3.21 13.16
C SER A 198 14.56 3.18 14.64
N ALA A 199 15.31 2.17 15.09
CA ALA A 199 15.83 2.08 16.46
C ALA A 199 17.28 2.60 16.63
N ILE A 200 17.89 3.09 15.54
CA ILE A 200 19.28 3.61 15.50
C ILE A 200 19.29 5.13 15.22
N VAL A 201 18.13 5.79 15.31
CA VAL A 201 18.03 7.27 15.21
C VAL A 201 17.46 7.83 16.48
#